data_a4d8850ca5799e8847c4c197e7bb674f
#
_entry.id   a4d8850ca5799e8847c4c197e7bb674f
#
_cell.length_a   1.000
_cell.length_b   1.000
_cell.length_c   1.000
_cell.angle_alpha   90.00
_cell.angle_beta   90.00
_cell.angle_gamma   90.00
#
_symmetry.space_group_name_H-M   'P 1'
#
loop_
_entity.id
_entity.type
_entity.pdbx_description
1 polymer ?
#
loop_
_entity_poly.entity_id
_entity_poly.type
_entity_poly.pdbx_seq_one_letter_code
_entity_poly.pdbx_strand_id
1 'polypeptide(L)'
;STVLRLRPDNKAFVCTDMRSGIMDICRVEDGCIEGVCRRCFYYPKVRIIDTKNKVDVAYYKDNIAGFQDVAVSDDRIYVLYSGKTYRDVKQNISQCQTLLIFDWEGTLLSSIALDTPIYTISFDTVENELYGLKGTYGDIALVRLDL
;
A
#
# COMPACT_ATOMS: atom_id res chain seq x y z
N SER A 1 -2.30 5.23 -8.97
CA SER A 1 -1.20 4.28 -8.98
C SER A 1 -1.54 3.13 -8.04
N THR A 2 -1.37 1.91 -8.52
CA THR A 2 -1.83 0.70 -7.85
C THR A 2 -0.63 -0.22 -7.61
N VAL A 3 -0.58 -0.84 -6.43
CA VAL A 3 0.39 -1.89 -6.09
C VAL A 3 -0.36 -3.21 -6.05
N LEU A 4 0.16 -4.23 -6.73
CA LEU A 4 -0.37 -5.59 -6.73
C LEU A 4 0.70 -6.55 -6.24
N ARG A 5 0.34 -7.45 -5.31
CA ARG A 5 1.21 -8.51 -4.82
C ARG A 5 0.45 -9.84 -4.79
N LEU A 6 1.08 -10.86 -5.38
CA LEU A 6 0.61 -12.24 -5.31
C LEU A 6 1.04 -12.88 -3.99
N ARG A 7 0.16 -13.66 -3.38
CA ARG A 7 0.53 -14.57 -2.30
C ARG A 7 1.56 -15.60 -2.81
N PRO A 8 2.53 -16.05 -2.01
CA PRO A 8 3.58 -16.96 -2.48
C PRO A 8 3.07 -18.23 -3.16
N ASP A 9 1.90 -18.75 -2.76
CA ASP A 9 1.26 -19.91 -3.38
C ASP A 9 0.52 -19.63 -4.71
N ASN A 10 0.48 -18.37 -5.16
CA ASN A 10 -0.22 -17.87 -6.34
C ASN A 10 -1.75 -18.07 -6.33
N LYS A 11 -2.36 -18.37 -5.19
CA LYS A 11 -3.82 -18.59 -5.06
C LYS A 11 -4.61 -17.35 -4.61
N ALA A 12 -3.92 -16.28 -4.29
CA ALA A 12 -4.54 -15.01 -3.93
C ALA A 12 -3.64 -13.83 -4.30
N PHE A 13 -4.21 -12.66 -4.38
CA PHE A 13 -3.46 -11.41 -4.50
C PHE A 13 -4.16 -10.27 -3.76
N VAL A 14 -3.38 -9.29 -3.39
CA VAL A 14 -3.86 -8.03 -2.86
C VAL A 14 -3.54 -6.91 -3.84
N CYS A 15 -4.48 -5.98 -3.99
CA CYS A 15 -4.36 -4.81 -4.83
C CYS A 15 -4.68 -3.57 -4.00
N THR A 16 -3.77 -2.59 -3.94
CA THR A 16 -3.96 -1.36 -3.16
C THR A 16 -3.81 -0.13 -4.04
N ASP A 17 -4.51 0.94 -3.70
CA ASP A 17 -4.35 2.22 -4.38
C ASP A 17 -3.58 3.21 -3.50
N MET A 18 -2.50 3.78 -4.07
CA MET A 18 -1.63 4.73 -3.38
C MET A 18 -2.30 6.08 -3.09
N ARG A 19 -3.32 6.45 -3.86
CA ARG A 19 -4.00 7.75 -3.76
C ARG A 19 -5.31 7.70 -2.98
N SER A 20 -5.66 6.52 -2.48
CA SER A 20 -6.87 6.31 -1.68
C SER A 20 -6.60 5.30 -0.57
N GLY A 21 -7.56 5.13 0.30
CA GLY A 21 -7.52 4.08 1.32
C GLY A 21 -8.24 2.82 0.87
N ILE A 22 -8.03 2.37 -0.38
CA ILE A 22 -8.71 1.21 -0.94
C ILE A 22 -7.73 0.05 -1.09
N MET A 23 -8.15 -1.12 -0.60
CA MET A 23 -7.47 -2.40 -0.73
C MET A 23 -8.48 -3.48 -1.11
N ASP A 24 -8.20 -4.19 -2.19
CA ASP A 24 -8.94 -5.36 -2.63
C ASP A 24 -8.10 -6.62 -2.44
N ILE A 25 -8.70 -7.65 -1.85
CA ILE A 25 -8.13 -8.99 -1.74
C ILE A 25 -8.95 -9.90 -2.63
N CYS A 26 -8.27 -10.65 -3.48
CA CYS A 26 -8.88 -11.56 -4.44
C CYS A 26 -8.26 -12.95 -4.32
N ARG A 27 -9.10 -13.97 -4.57
CA ARG A 27 -8.66 -15.36 -4.71
C ARG A 27 -8.58 -15.74 -6.19
N VAL A 28 -7.66 -16.62 -6.51
CA VAL A 28 -7.50 -17.17 -7.84
C VAL A 28 -7.75 -18.67 -7.74
N GLU A 29 -8.81 -19.18 -8.40
CA GLU A 29 -9.18 -20.59 -8.40
C GLU A 29 -9.65 -20.97 -9.80
N ASP A 30 -9.09 -22.04 -10.35
CA ASP A 30 -9.41 -22.58 -11.69
C ASP A 30 -9.40 -21.53 -12.82
N GLY A 31 -8.45 -20.57 -12.74
CA GLY A 31 -8.32 -19.49 -13.72
C GLY A 31 -9.35 -18.36 -13.56
N CYS A 32 -10.20 -18.42 -12.54
CA CYS A 32 -11.17 -17.39 -12.20
C CYS A 32 -10.65 -16.53 -11.05
N ILE A 33 -11.03 -15.24 -11.06
CA ILE A 33 -10.73 -14.28 -9.98
C ILE A 33 -12.02 -14.01 -9.23
N GLU A 34 -11.97 -14.22 -7.92
CA GLU A 34 -13.06 -13.94 -7.01
C GLU A 34 -12.63 -12.89 -5.96
N GLY A 35 -13.45 -11.88 -5.75
CA GLY A 35 -13.23 -10.89 -4.70
C GLY A 35 -13.54 -11.50 -3.32
N VAL A 36 -12.55 -11.52 -2.44
CA VAL A 36 -12.71 -11.97 -1.05
C VAL A 36 -13.18 -10.82 -0.18
N CYS A 37 -12.49 -9.68 -0.26
CA CYS A 37 -12.75 -8.54 0.60
C CYS A 37 -12.34 -7.24 -0.08
N ARG A 38 -13.15 -6.19 0.12
CA ARG A 38 -12.76 -4.80 -0.14
C ARG A 38 -12.69 -4.05 1.18
N ARG A 39 -11.53 -3.46 1.49
CA ARG A 39 -11.38 -2.47 2.54
C ARG A 39 -11.32 -1.08 1.90
N CYS A 40 -12.18 -0.19 2.36
CA CYS A 40 -12.23 1.19 1.90
C CYS A 40 -12.26 2.10 3.11
N PHE A 41 -11.15 2.78 3.41
CA PHE A 41 -11.09 3.77 4.47
C PHE A 41 -11.67 5.10 4.01
N TYR A 42 -11.37 5.49 2.76
CA TYR A 42 -11.89 6.70 2.12
C TYR A 42 -11.70 6.65 0.60
N TYR A 43 -12.52 7.42 -0.09
CA TYR A 43 -12.37 7.66 -1.53
C TYR A 43 -11.67 9.00 -1.77
N PRO A 44 -10.79 9.10 -2.78
CA PRO A 44 -10.16 10.36 -3.12
C PRO A 44 -11.17 11.31 -3.77
N LYS A 45 -11.06 12.58 -3.46
CA LYS A 45 -11.77 13.65 -4.19
C LYS A 45 -11.05 13.91 -5.50
N VAL A 46 -11.78 13.87 -6.60
CA VAL A 46 -11.23 14.09 -7.93
C VAL A 46 -12.03 15.13 -8.69
N ARG A 47 -11.38 15.77 -9.66
CA ARG A 47 -12.00 16.65 -10.65
C ARG A 47 -11.65 16.11 -12.03
N ILE A 48 -12.68 15.94 -12.85
CA ILE A 48 -12.50 15.59 -14.27
C ILE A 48 -12.12 16.87 -15.01
N ILE A 49 -11.04 16.82 -15.78
CA ILE A 49 -10.59 17.86 -16.68
C ILE A 49 -10.83 17.34 -18.10
N ASP A 50 -11.85 17.88 -18.74
CA ASP A 50 -12.15 17.56 -20.14
C ASP A 50 -11.58 18.68 -21.04
N THR A 51 -10.66 18.30 -21.89
CA THR A 51 -10.11 19.14 -22.93
C THR A 51 -10.46 18.57 -24.29
N LYS A 52 -10.45 19.37 -25.36
CA LYS A 52 -10.84 18.94 -26.72
C LYS A 52 -10.15 17.65 -27.19
N ASN A 53 -9.00 17.29 -26.62
CA ASN A 53 -8.18 16.16 -27.07
C ASN A 53 -7.90 15.11 -25.96
N LYS A 54 -8.28 15.35 -24.71
CA LYS A 54 -7.94 14.48 -23.59
C LYS A 54 -8.89 14.69 -22.41
N VAL A 55 -9.34 13.58 -21.84
CA VAL A 55 -9.96 13.56 -20.52
C VAL A 55 -8.89 13.17 -19.50
N ASP A 56 -8.72 13.97 -18.46
CA ASP A 56 -7.75 13.73 -17.39
C ASP A 56 -8.44 13.82 -16.03
N VAL A 57 -7.82 13.20 -15.02
CA VAL A 57 -8.32 13.20 -13.65
C VAL A 57 -7.32 13.93 -12.75
N ALA A 58 -7.76 15.04 -12.18
CA ALA A 58 -6.96 15.79 -11.21
C ALA A 58 -7.39 15.45 -9.77
N TYR A 59 -6.41 15.14 -8.94
CA TYR A 59 -6.60 14.88 -7.52
C TYR A 59 -6.43 16.17 -6.73
N TYR A 60 -7.29 16.38 -5.72
CA TYR A 60 -7.13 17.52 -4.82
C TYR A 60 -5.94 17.32 -3.89
N LYS A 61 -5.23 18.41 -3.55
CA LYS A 61 -4.02 18.37 -2.71
C LYS A 61 -4.29 18.00 -1.24
N ASP A 62 -5.52 18.11 -0.81
CA ASP A 62 -6.01 17.71 0.51
C ASP A 62 -6.52 16.26 0.57
N ASN A 63 -6.42 15.51 -0.53
CA ASN A 63 -6.60 14.08 -0.46
C ASN A 63 -5.52 13.44 0.42
N ILE A 64 -5.94 12.49 1.23
CA ILE A 64 -5.04 11.68 2.03
C ILE A 64 -4.42 10.62 1.12
N ALA A 65 -3.11 10.51 1.12
CA ALA A 65 -2.42 9.40 0.45
C ALA A 65 -2.61 8.12 1.27
N GLY A 66 -2.94 7.06 0.58
CA GLY A 66 -3.28 5.78 1.19
C GLY A 66 -2.12 4.82 1.32
N PHE A 67 -2.27 3.69 0.68
CA PHE A 67 -1.37 2.54 0.78
C PHE A 67 -0.21 2.67 -0.21
N GLN A 68 0.97 3.03 0.28
CA GLN A 68 2.11 3.38 -0.57
C GLN A 68 2.87 2.17 -1.10
N ASP A 69 2.96 1.10 -0.31
CA ASP A 69 3.56 -0.17 -0.75
C ASP A 69 3.00 -1.35 0.05
N VAL A 70 3.16 -2.54 -0.49
CA VAL A 70 2.66 -3.80 0.08
C VAL A 70 3.70 -4.89 -0.04
N ALA A 71 3.92 -5.65 1.02
CA ALA A 71 4.61 -6.93 1.02
C ALA A 71 3.68 -8.02 1.54
N VAL A 72 3.92 -9.26 1.19
CA VAL A 72 3.06 -10.38 1.57
C VAL A 72 3.85 -11.61 2.00
N SER A 73 3.29 -12.36 2.93
CA SER A 73 3.65 -13.73 3.26
C SER A 73 2.49 -14.68 2.94
N ASP A 74 2.63 -15.96 3.25
CA ASP A 74 1.55 -16.94 3.06
C ASP A 74 0.30 -16.60 3.88
N ASP A 75 0.47 -15.99 5.05
CA ASP A 75 -0.59 -15.75 6.03
C ASP A 75 -0.85 -14.26 6.33
N ARG A 76 -0.02 -13.33 5.83
CA ARG A 76 -0.10 -11.90 6.16
C ARG A 76 0.07 -11.00 4.94
N ILE A 77 -0.57 -9.84 5.04
CA ILE A 77 -0.43 -8.71 4.12
C ILE A 77 0.10 -7.53 4.94
N TYR A 78 1.28 -7.05 4.59
CA TYR A 78 1.95 -5.90 5.22
C TYR A 78 1.78 -4.69 4.33
N VAL A 79 1.23 -3.60 4.85
CA VAL A 79 0.88 -2.42 4.06
C VAL A 79 1.48 -1.18 4.66
N LEU A 80 2.29 -0.47 3.91
CA LEU A 80 2.76 0.87 4.28
C LEU A 80 1.65 1.89 4.04
N TYR A 81 1.23 2.54 5.10
CA TYR A 81 0.18 3.55 5.08
C TYR A 81 0.75 4.95 5.31
N SER A 82 0.47 5.86 4.39
CA SER A 82 0.94 7.25 4.49
C SER A 82 0.09 8.08 5.46
N GLY A 83 -1.21 8.16 5.24
CA GLY A 83 -2.12 8.99 6.03
C GLY A 83 -1.89 10.51 5.90
N LYS A 84 -1.01 10.95 4.99
CA LYS A 84 -0.59 12.34 4.80
C LYS A 84 -1.29 12.96 3.60
N THR A 85 -1.41 14.28 3.59
CA THR A 85 -1.89 15.02 2.41
C THR A 85 -0.73 15.67 1.67
N TYR A 86 -0.87 15.86 0.35
CA TYR A 86 0.11 16.63 -0.44
C TYR A 86 0.21 18.09 0.02
N ARG A 87 -0.84 18.62 0.65
CA ARG A 87 -0.84 19.97 1.22
C ARG A 87 0.15 20.08 2.38
N ASP A 88 0.21 19.05 3.24
CA ASP A 88 1.00 19.08 4.47
C ASP A 88 2.47 18.75 4.23
N VAL A 89 2.76 17.74 3.38
CA VAL A 89 4.12 17.17 3.28
C VAL A 89 4.79 17.36 1.91
N LYS A 90 4.08 17.89 0.91
CA LYS A 90 4.59 18.19 -0.43
C LYS A 90 5.33 17.01 -1.10
N GLN A 91 6.61 16.78 -0.75
CA GLN A 91 7.48 15.79 -1.40
C GLN A 91 7.60 14.45 -0.68
N ASN A 92 7.28 14.40 0.63
CA ASN A 92 7.50 13.20 1.46
C ASN A 92 6.23 12.36 1.66
N ILE A 93 5.34 12.38 0.69
CA ILE A 93 4.03 11.71 0.77
C ILE A 93 4.17 10.17 0.87
N SER A 94 5.18 9.60 0.23
CA SER A 94 5.45 8.16 0.21
C SER A 94 6.29 7.66 1.39
N GLN A 95 6.80 8.55 2.22
CA GLN A 95 7.52 8.17 3.44
C GLN A 95 6.49 7.85 4.54
N CYS A 96 6.32 6.58 4.84
CA CYS A 96 5.32 6.08 5.76
C CYS A 96 5.92 5.80 7.14
N GLN A 97 5.17 6.10 8.19
CA GLN A 97 5.49 5.76 9.57
C GLN A 97 4.44 4.85 10.21
N THR A 98 3.56 4.28 9.40
CA THR A 98 2.55 3.33 9.85
C THR A 98 2.62 2.08 8.98
N LEU A 99 2.76 0.94 9.62
CA LEU A 99 2.64 -0.38 9.02
C LEU A 99 1.34 -1.02 9.51
N LEU A 100 0.46 -1.35 8.57
CA LEU A 100 -0.77 -2.10 8.84
C LEU A 100 -0.57 -3.56 8.46
N ILE A 101 -1.01 -4.48 9.28
CA ILE A 101 -0.90 -5.92 9.05
C ILE A 101 -2.31 -6.51 8.99
N PHE A 102 -2.63 -7.16 7.88
CA PHE A 102 -3.91 -7.83 7.66
C PHE A 102 -3.70 -9.32 7.44
N ASP A 103 -4.75 -10.11 7.71
CA ASP A 103 -4.87 -11.47 7.18
C ASP A 103 -5.42 -11.44 5.73
N TRP A 104 -5.49 -12.63 5.09
CA TRP A 104 -6.01 -12.76 3.73
C TRP A 104 -7.54 -12.69 3.64
N GLU A 105 -8.25 -12.65 4.76
CA GLU A 105 -9.67 -12.33 4.88
C GLU A 105 -9.92 -10.82 5.00
N GLY A 106 -8.84 -10.03 5.11
CA GLY A 106 -8.88 -8.58 5.20
C GLY A 106 -9.15 -8.06 6.61
N THR A 107 -8.95 -8.87 7.65
CA THR A 107 -9.01 -8.42 9.03
C THR A 107 -7.75 -7.67 9.39
N LEU A 108 -7.87 -6.48 9.95
CA LEU A 108 -6.72 -5.73 10.49
C LEU A 108 -6.28 -6.40 11.80
N LEU A 109 -5.09 -6.99 11.78
CA LEU A 109 -4.51 -7.69 12.93
C LEU A 109 -3.68 -6.76 13.81
N SER A 110 -2.93 -5.84 13.20
CA SER A 110 -2.05 -4.92 13.91
C SER A 110 -1.83 -3.62 13.15
N SER A 111 -1.53 -2.57 13.90
CA SER A 111 -1.07 -1.28 13.40
C SER A 111 0.18 -0.88 14.18
N ILE A 112 1.32 -0.76 13.49
CA ILE A 112 2.62 -0.51 14.10
C ILE A 112 3.10 0.88 13.69
N ALA A 113 3.47 1.69 14.67
CA ALA A 113 4.18 2.94 14.43
C ALA A 113 5.66 2.64 14.19
N LEU A 114 6.20 3.08 13.07
CA LEU A 114 7.61 2.89 12.71
C LEU A 114 8.44 4.07 13.24
N ASP A 115 9.57 3.79 13.87
CA ASP A 115 10.49 4.79 14.43
C ASP A 115 11.09 5.69 13.34
N THR A 116 11.26 5.14 12.14
CA THR A 116 11.80 5.89 10.99
C THR A 116 10.88 5.78 9.79
N PRO A 117 10.77 6.84 8.96
CA PRO A 117 9.98 6.78 7.74
C PRO A 117 10.50 5.75 6.75
N ILE A 118 9.63 4.89 6.27
CA ILE A 118 9.89 3.84 5.27
C ILE A 118 9.10 4.16 4.00
N TYR A 119 9.65 3.91 2.82
CA TYR A 119 8.97 4.19 1.56
C TYR A 119 8.73 2.96 0.66
N THR A 120 9.38 1.83 0.97
CA THR A 120 9.07 0.54 0.32
C THR A 120 9.40 -0.61 1.26
N ILE A 121 8.71 -1.73 1.11
CA ILE A 121 8.89 -2.94 1.93
C ILE A 121 8.96 -4.18 1.06
N SER A 122 9.64 -5.20 1.59
CA SER A 122 9.70 -6.53 1.01
C SER A 122 9.72 -7.58 2.12
N PHE A 123 9.04 -8.68 1.90
CA PHE A 123 9.03 -9.81 2.83
C PHE A 123 9.95 -10.92 2.31
N ASP A 124 10.87 -11.36 3.17
CA ASP A 124 11.72 -12.52 2.93
C ASP A 124 11.00 -13.78 3.44
N THR A 125 10.58 -14.64 2.51
CA THR A 125 9.86 -15.87 2.84
C THR A 125 10.76 -16.96 3.41
N VAL A 126 12.08 -16.86 3.22
CA VAL A 126 13.06 -17.84 3.73
C VAL A 126 13.37 -17.57 5.21
N GLU A 127 13.74 -16.32 5.50
CA GLU A 127 14.08 -15.89 6.86
C GLU A 127 12.84 -15.49 7.67
N ASN A 128 11.67 -15.37 7.02
CA ASN A 128 10.41 -14.92 7.61
C ASN A 128 10.54 -13.52 8.25
N GLU A 129 11.19 -12.61 7.53
CA GLU A 129 11.49 -11.26 7.99
C GLU A 129 10.97 -10.19 7.03
N LEU A 130 10.57 -9.04 7.57
CA LEU A 130 10.15 -7.88 6.79
C LEU A 130 11.27 -6.85 6.73
N TYR A 131 11.62 -6.43 5.53
CA TYR A 131 12.62 -5.40 5.27
C TYR A 131 11.96 -4.14 4.69
N GLY A 132 12.57 -3.00 4.99
CA GLY A 132 12.16 -1.72 4.45
C GLY A 132 13.34 -0.88 3.99
N LEU A 133 13.09 0.03 3.06
CA LEU A 133 14.05 1.06 2.69
C LEU A 133 13.70 2.38 3.36
N LYS A 134 14.67 2.97 4.06
CA LYS A 134 14.61 4.31 4.66
C LYS A 134 15.61 5.24 4.00
N GLY A 135 15.43 6.55 4.22
CA GLY A 135 16.38 7.57 3.79
C GLY A 135 15.84 8.55 2.77
N THR A 136 16.74 9.29 2.15
CA THR A 136 16.45 10.27 1.09
C THR A 136 17.35 9.99 -0.11
N TYR A 137 17.07 10.67 -1.22
CA TYR A 137 17.90 10.52 -2.42
C TYR A 137 19.39 10.76 -2.11
N GLY A 138 20.21 9.72 -2.37
CA GLY A 138 21.66 9.72 -2.09
C GLY A 138 22.06 9.10 -0.74
N ASP A 139 21.13 8.82 0.16
CA ASP A 139 21.39 8.17 1.46
C ASP A 139 20.24 7.19 1.78
N ILE A 140 20.28 6.05 1.09
CA ILE A 140 19.29 4.97 1.22
C ILE A 140 19.87 3.85 2.04
N ALA A 141 19.13 3.38 3.05
CA ALA A 141 19.51 2.25 3.88
C ALA A 141 18.41 1.19 3.93
N LEU A 142 18.83 -0.08 3.84
CA LEU A 142 17.97 -1.23 4.14
C LEU A 142 17.88 -1.39 5.65
N VAL A 143 16.69 -1.62 6.15
CA VAL A 143 16.44 -1.90 7.57
C VAL A 143 15.51 -3.10 7.71
N ARG A 144 15.76 -3.91 8.73
CA ARG A 144 14.79 -4.92 9.17
C ARG A 144 13.73 -4.25 10.03
N LEU A 145 12.48 -4.63 9.82
CA LEU A 145 11.34 -4.14 10.59
C LEU A 145 10.96 -5.21 11.61
N ASP A 146 11.06 -4.87 12.88
CA ASP A 146 10.62 -5.76 13.96
C ASP A 146 9.08 -5.70 14.07
N LEU A 147 8.44 -6.89 14.04
CA LEU A 147 6.99 -7.07 13.99
C LEU A 147 6.42 -7.48 15.35
#